data_1f07737275dc0d2d610949ae0e1b3fef
#
_entry.id   1f07737275dc0d2d610949ae0e1b3fef
#
_cell.length_a   1.000
_cell.length_b   1.000
_cell.length_c   1.000
_cell.angle_alpha   90.00
_cell.angle_beta   90.00
_cell.angle_gamma   90.00
#
_symmetry.space_group_name_H-M   'P 1'
#
loop_
_entity.id
_entity.type
_entity.pdbx_description
1 polymer ?
#
loop_
_entity_poly.entity_id
_entity_poly.type
_entity_poly.pdbx_seq_one_letter_code
_entity_poly.pdbx_strand_id
1 'polypeptide(L)'
;RFNQIFVLSQFNTASLHRHIQESYKFDPYAGGFVDILSAEQTDKSDNWYQGTADAVRQNMHHFQGNSEGDLYVILSGDQLFRMDLEDVVREHDASGAEVTITAKPLGLDEAEGLGLMRINDNLEVTEFVEKPSDPKVIRGLAVGDSVKNKMKDPGNGDYCLASMGIYVFNAKTLIEALKTDATDFGKEIIPGMLGQSKMCSYVFDDYWEDIGTVKAFFDSNIRLTDPVPPFNF
;
A
#
# COMPACT_ATOMS: atom_id res chain seq x y z
N ARG A 1 -14.91 7.08 7.35
CA ARG A 1 -13.87 7.83 8.06
C ARG A 1 -12.95 6.83 8.78
N PHE A 2 -11.64 6.93 8.54
CA PHE A 2 -10.63 6.11 9.21
C PHE A 2 -10.45 6.63 10.63
N ASN A 3 -10.81 5.85 11.62
CA ASN A 3 -10.70 6.24 13.03
C ASN A 3 -10.02 5.18 13.92
N GLN A 4 -9.71 4.02 13.37
CA GLN A 4 -8.96 2.96 14.04
C GLN A 4 -7.69 2.70 13.25
N ILE A 5 -6.55 3.10 13.82
CA ILE A 5 -5.25 3.03 13.16
C ILE A 5 -4.32 2.20 14.01
N PHE A 6 -3.76 1.16 13.41
CA PHE A 6 -2.73 0.33 14.03
C PHE A 6 -1.40 0.57 13.35
N VAL A 7 -0.37 0.90 14.11
CA VAL A 7 0.99 1.07 13.63
C VAL A 7 1.81 -0.14 14.04
N LEU A 8 2.12 -0.99 13.07
CA LEU A 8 2.95 -2.18 13.30
C LEU A 8 4.42 -1.77 13.26
N SER A 9 5.13 -1.93 14.38
CA SER A 9 6.51 -1.47 14.52
C SER A 9 7.43 -2.58 15.02
N GLN A 10 8.71 -2.53 14.67
CA GLN A 10 9.68 -3.55 15.00
C GLN A 10 11.02 -3.00 15.49
N PHE A 11 11.51 -1.92 14.87
CA PHE A 11 12.82 -1.33 15.18
C PHE A 11 12.68 0.14 15.61
N ASN A 12 13.60 0.62 16.47
CA ASN A 12 13.70 2.01 16.90
C ASN A 12 12.37 2.61 17.40
N THR A 13 11.60 1.80 18.10
CA THR A 13 10.20 2.09 18.41
C THR A 13 10.02 3.27 19.37
N ALA A 14 10.99 3.55 20.25
CA ALA A 14 10.84 4.56 21.29
C ALA A 14 10.61 5.99 20.75
N SER A 15 11.32 6.39 19.70
CA SER A 15 11.13 7.69 19.04
C SER A 15 9.82 7.76 18.26
N LEU A 16 9.46 6.67 17.57
CA LEU A 16 8.19 6.54 16.86
C LEU A 16 7.00 6.61 17.83
N HIS A 17 7.03 5.88 18.93
CA HIS A 17 6.00 5.91 19.97
C HIS A 17 5.79 7.33 20.49
N ARG A 18 6.89 8.01 20.86
CA ARG A 18 6.81 9.40 21.35
C ARG A 18 6.18 10.32 20.31
N HIS A 19 6.64 10.24 19.05
CA HIS A 19 6.12 11.05 17.98
C HIS A 19 4.60 10.84 17.79
N ILE A 20 4.14 9.58 17.71
CA ILE A 20 2.74 9.26 17.53
C ILE A 20 1.90 9.76 18.71
N GLN A 21 2.34 9.53 19.95
CA GLN A 21 1.64 9.98 21.14
C GLN A 21 1.55 11.50 21.27
N GLU A 22 2.55 12.23 20.78
CA GLU A 22 2.57 13.69 20.82
C GLU A 22 1.79 14.34 19.68
N SER A 23 1.81 13.72 18.49
CA SER A 23 1.27 14.31 17.26
C SER A 23 -0.18 13.91 16.97
N TYR A 24 -0.59 12.69 17.31
CA TYR A 24 -1.91 12.15 16.97
C TYR A 24 -2.74 11.90 18.21
N LYS A 25 -3.54 12.89 18.59
CA LYS A 25 -4.44 12.82 19.74
C LYS A 25 -5.88 12.71 19.26
N PHE A 26 -6.51 11.61 19.56
CA PHE A 26 -7.94 11.43 19.34
C PHE A 26 -8.71 11.94 20.54
N ASP A 27 -9.86 12.56 20.27
CA ASP A 27 -10.82 12.87 21.33
C ASP A 27 -11.36 11.55 21.91
N PRO A 28 -11.25 11.31 23.23
CA PRO A 28 -11.76 10.09 23.86
C PRO A 28 -13.24 9.80 23.59
N TYR A 29 -14.01 10.84 23.27
CA TYR A 29 -15.44 10.71 22.95
C TYR A 29 -15.72 10.45 21.46
N ALA A 30 -14.73 10.60 20.60
CA ALA A 30 -14.89 10.41 19.14
C ALA A 30 -14.79 8.95 18.68
N GLY A 31 -14.45 8.01 19.58
CA GLY A 31 -14.37 6.57 19.28
C GLY A 31 -13.24 6.17 18.33
N GLY A 32 -12.24 7.07 18.13
CA GLY A 32 -11.05 6.78 17.32
C GLY A 32 -9.80 6.59 18.17
N PHE A 33 -8.79 5.89 17.60
CA PHE A 33 -7.50 5.68 18.26
C PHE A 33 -6.37 5.47 17.25
N VAL A 34 -5.14 5.65 17.73
CA VAL A 34 -3.91 5.14 17.10
C VAL A 34 -3.21 4.25 18.11
N ASP A 35 -3.13 2.97 17.83
CA ASP A 35 -2.41 1.99 18.64
C ASP A 35 -1.13 1.56 17.96
N ILE A 36 -0.07 1.42 18.77
CA ILE A 36 1.22 0.94 18.29
C ILE A 36 1.40 -0.48 18.77
N LEU A 37 1.47 -1.40 17.81
CA LEU A 37 1.70 -2.81 18.05
C LEU A 37 3.14 -3.13 17.67
N SER A 38 3.95 -3.47 18.67
CA SER A 38 5.34 -3.87 18.47
C SER A 38 5.43 -5.38 18.31
N ALA A 39 6.44 -5.86 17.58
CA ALA A 39 6.74 -7.28 17.55
C ALA A 39 7.01 -7.79 18.96
N GLU A 40 6.28 -8.80 19.38
CA GLU A 40 6.35 -9.40 20.71
C GLU A 40 6.78 -10.85 20.63
N GLN A 41 7.55 -11.30 21.62
CA GLN A 41 7.76 -12.72 21.83
C GLN A 41 6.50 -13.31 22.46
N THR A 42 5.96 -14.33 21.84
CA THR A 42 4.78 -15.05 22.32
C THR A 42 5.12 -16.53 22.50
N ASP A 43 4.26 -17.28 23.18
CA ASP A 43 4.39 -18.74 23.31
C ASP A 43 4.42 -19.47 21.96
N LYS A 44 4.09 -18.80 20.86
CA LYS A 44 4.02 -19.35 19.50
C LYS A 44 5.15 -18.86 18.58
N SER A 45 5.80 -17.75 18.88
CA SER A 45 6.85 -17.16 18.06
C SER A 45 7.80 -16.32 18.90
N ASP A 46 9.10 -16.61 18.78
CA ASP A 46 10.20 -15.83 19.36
C ASP A 46 10.82 -14.88 18.31
N ASN A 47 10.25 -14.82 17.12
CA ASN A 47 10.85 -14.15 15.97
C ASN A 47 10.24 -12.77 15.73
N TRP A 48 11.08 -11.87 15.20
CA TRP A 48 10.66 -10.65 14.57
C TRP A 48 9.72 -10.93 13.39
N TYR A 49 8.90 -9.94 12.98
CA TYR A 49 8.10 -10.06 11.76
C TYR A 49 8.99 -10.42 10.57
N GLN A 50 8.60 -11.46 9.85
CA GLN A 50 9.36 -11.98 8.71
C GLN A 50 9.02 -11.26 7.40
N GLY A 51 8.06 -10.34 7.44
CA GLY A 51 7.62 -9.53 6.32
C GLY A 51 6.33 -8.79 6.63
N THR A 52 5.83 -8.07 5.65
CA THR A 52 4.65 -7.19 5.79
C THR A 52 3.37 -7.97 6.07
N ALA A 53 3.15 -9.10 5.42
CA ALA A 53 1.98 -9.95 5.66
C ALA A 53 2.06 -10.68 7.00
N ASP A 54 3.27 -11.10 7.40
CA ASP A 54 3.50 -11.72 8.70
C ASP A 54 3.22 -10.75 9.85
N ALA A 55 3.62 -9.47 9.72
CA ALA A 55 3.32 -8.45 10.69
C ALA A 55 1.80 -8.29 10.90
N VAL A 56 1.04 -8.24 9.82
CA VAL A 56 -0.43 -8.16 9.89
C VAL A 56 -1.02 -9.43 10.51
N ARG A 57 -0.56 -10.61 10.08
CA ARG A 57 -1.04 -11.92 10.59
C ARG A 57 -0.87 -12.06 12.09
N GLN A 58 0.30 -11.73 12.62
CA GLN A 58 0.58 -11.84 14.05
C GLN A 58 -0.31 -10.93 14.91
N ASN A 59 -0.75 -9.81 14.33
CA ASN A 59 -1.56 -8.79 15.02
C ASN A 59 -3.06 -8.87 14.73
N MET A 60 -3.53 -9.83 13.93
CA MET A 60 -4.95 -9.97 13.57
C MET A 60 -5.89 -10.05 14.77
N HIS A 61 -5.42 -10.56 15.91
CA HIS A 61 -6.21 -10.67 17.13
C HIS A 61 -6.50 -9.31 17.81
N HIS A 62 -5.75 -8.27 17.47
CA HIS A 62 -6.01 -6.90 17.93
C HIS A 62 -7.03 -6.18 17.05
N PHE A 63 -7.22 -6.61 15.81
CA PHE A 63 -8.11 -5.94 14.87
C PHE A 63 -9.55 -6.35 15.18
N GLN A 64 -10.28 -5.44 15.81
CA GLN A 64 -11.70 -5.65 16.12
C GLN A 64 -12.55 -5.34 14.88
N GLY A 65 -13.68 -6.05 14.76
CA GLY A 65 -14.65 -5.75 13.70
C GLY A 65 -14.49 -6.64 12.47
N ASN A 66 -14.23 -7.94 12.63
CA ASN A 66 -14.26 -8.91 11.52
C ASN A 66 -15.68 -9.16 10.99
N SER A 67 -16.46 -8.09 10.90
CA SER A 67 -17.84 -8.15 10.41
C SER A 67 -17.87 -8.21 8.90
N GLU A 68 -18.90 -8.85 8.38
CA GLU A 68 -19.16 -8.82 6.94
C GLU A 68 -19.44 -7.36 6.53
N GLY A 69 -18.58 -6.81 5.66
CA GLY A 69 -18.61 -5.41 5.25
C GLY A 69 -17.49 -4.52 5.81
N ASP A 70 -16.68 -5.01 6.78
CA ASP A 70 -15.49 -4.28 7.22
C ASP A 70 -14.39 -4.31 6.14
N LEU A 71 -13.63 -3.22 6.07
CA LEU A 71 -12.49 -3.06 5.18
C LEU A 71 -11.20 -2.88 5.99
N TYR A 72 -10.13 -3.45 5.51
CA TYR A 72 -8.78 -3.17 5.98
C TYR A 72 -8.01 -2.39 4.94
N VAL A 73 -7.46 -1.25 5.34
CA VAL A 73 -6.53 -0.47 4.52
C VAL A 73 -5.13 -0.71 5.06
N ILE A 74 -4.29 -1.30 4.24
CA ILE A 74 -2.90 -1.62 4.58
C ILE A 74 -2.02 -0.61 3.87
N LEU A 75 -1.14 0.05 4.63
CA LEU A 75 -0.23 1.08 4.14
C LEU A 75 1.21 0.66 4.44
N SER A 76 2.09 0.76 3.46
CA SER A 76 3.54 0.72 3.69
C SER A 76 3.97 1.96 4.48
N GLY A 77 4.91 1.79 5.42
CA GLY A 77 5.32 2.84 6.35
C GLY A 77 6.42 3.77 5.83
N ASP A 78 6.95 3.50 4.65
CA ASP A 78 8.11 4.18 4.05
C ASP A 78 7.76 4.96 2.78
N GLN A 79 6.55 5.51 2.72
CA GLN A 79 6.05 6.20 1.53
C GLN A 79 5.53 7.60 1.86
N LEU A 80 5.84 8.52 0.97
CA LEU A 80 5.42 9.91 1.05
C LEU A 80 4.43 10.21 -0.06
N PHE A 81 3.18 10.50 0.31
CA PHE A 81 2.12 10.82 -0.64
C PHE A 81 1.06 11.71 -0.02
N ARG A 82 0.23 12.31 -0.87
CA ARG A 82 -0.97 13.01 -0.45
C ARG A 82 -2.16 12.51 -1.26
N MET A 83 -2.82 11.50 -0.74
CA MET A 83 -3.96 10.85 -1.36
C MET A 83 -5.14 10.82 -0.38
N ASP A 84 -6.34 11.06 -0.87
CA ASP A 84 -7.55 10.82 -0.10
C ASP A 84 -7.88 9.32 -0.13
N LEU A 85 -7.67 8.66 1.00
CA LEU A 85 -7.96 7.23 1.13
C LEU A 85 -9.47 6.94 1.05
N GLU A 86 -10.35 7.90 1.32
CA GLU A 86 -11.80 7.74 1.14
C GLU A 86 -12.16 7.60 -0.34
N ASP A 87 -11.38 8.21 -1.24
CA ASP A 87 -11.56 8.02 -2.69
C ASP A 87 -11.19 6.59 -3.11
N VAL A 88 -10.11 6.05 -2.55
CA VAL A 88 -9.69 4.66 -2.81
C VAL A 88 -10.76 3.67 -2.35
N VAL A 89 -11.30 3.86 -1.15
CA VAL A 89 -12.38 3.01 -0.61
C VAL A 89 -13.65 3.13 -1.45
N ARG A 90 -14.00 4.34 -1.89
CA ARG A 90 -15.17 4.56 -2.75
C ARG A 90 -15.04 3.82 -4.09
N GLU A 91 -13.85 3.84 -4.68
CA GLU A 91 -13.60 3.11 -5.94
C GLU A 91 -13.58 1.59 -5.70
N HIS A 92 -13.06 1.13 -4.54
CA HIS A 92 -13.12 -0.27 -4.12
C HIS A 92 -14.57 -0.77 -4.06
N ASP A 93 -15.43 -0.04 -3.36
CA ASP A 93 -16.85 -0.38 -3.24
C ASP A 93 -17.56 -0.33 -4.60
N ALA A 94 -17.29 0.69 -5.41
CA ALA A 94 -17.92 0.87 -6.72
C ALA A 94 -17.53 -0.22 -7.72
N SER A 95 -16.29 -0.69 -7.66
CA SER A 95 -15.79 -1.77 -8.52
C SER A 95 -16.30 -3.15 -8.09
N GLY A 96 -16.73 -3.30 -6.84
CA GLY A 96 -17.05 -4.59 -6.22
C GLY A 96 -15.82 -5.49 -6.14
N ALA A 97 -14.63 -4.90 -5.96
CA ALA A 97 -13.40 -5.63 -5.77
C ALA A 97 -13.37 -6.30 -4.39
N GLU A 98 -12.62 -7.39 -4.29
CA GLU A 98 -12.25 -8.00 -3.01
C GLU A 98 -10.93 -7.44 -2.50
N VAL A 99 -10.07 -6.99 -3.43
CA VAL A 99 -8.81 -6.29 -3.16
C VAL A 99 -8.67 -5.13 -4.13
N THR A 100 -8.30 -3.96 -3.62
CA THR A 100 -7.87 -2.83 -4.45
C THR A 100 -6.41 -2.52 -4.17
N ILE A 101 -5.61 -2.40 -5.23
CA ILE A 101 -4.20 -2.06 -5.16
C ILE A 101 -4.03 -0.65 -5.69
N THR A 102 -3.48 0.27 -4.89
CA THR A 102 -3.15 1.59 -5.43
C THR A 102 -1.90 1.51 -6.27
N ALA A 103 -1.92 2.19 -7.41
CA ALA A 103 -0.85 2.14 -8.38
C ALA A 103 -0.52 3.51 -8.94
N LYS A 104 0.78 3.77 -9.07
CA LYS A 104 1.34 4.98 -9.69
C LYS A 104 1.76 4.66 -11.12
N PRO A 105 1.30 5.42 -12.13
CA PRO A 105 1.90 5.38 -13.46
C PRO A 105 3.31 5.97 -13.41
N LEU A 106 4.30 5.22 -13.86
CA LEU A 106 5.70 5.62 -13.92
C LEU A 106 6.28 5.35 -15.30
N GLY A 107 7.26 6.14 -15.72
CA GLY A 107 8.08 5.84 -16.89
C GLY A 107 8.79 4.49 -16.74
N LEU A 108 9.06 3.81 -17.84
CA LEU A 108 9.69 2.47 -17.79
C LEU A 108 11.08 2.48 -17.15
N ASP A 109 11.78 3.61 -17.18
CA ASP A 109 13.09 3.84 -16.57
C ASP A 109 13.04 4.07 -15.05
N GLU A 110 11.88 4.43 -14.52
CA GLU A 110 11.63 4.63 -13.09
C GLU A 110 11.07 3.37 -12.40
N ALA A 111 10.75 2.33 -13.16
CA ALA A 111 10.03 1.16 -12.70
C ALA A 111 10.88 0.14 -11.93
N GLU A 112 12.21 0.25 -12.00
CA GLU A 112 13.12 -0.72 -11.38
C GLU A 112 12.97 -0.73 -9.85
N GLY A 113 12.92 -1.93 -9.28
CA GLY A 113 12.83 -2.11 -7.83
C GLY A 113 11.42 -2.02 -7.24
N LEU A 114 10.40 -1.80 -8.06
CA LEU A 114 9.00 -1.72 -7.65
C LEU A 114 8.20 -2.94 -8.11
N GLY A 115 7.13 -3.27 -7.42
CA GLY A 115 6.15 -4.24 -7.88
C GLY A 115 5.34 -3.65 -9.04
N LEU A 116 5.31 -4.33 -10.18
CA LEU A 116 4.61 -3.85 -11.38
C LEU A 116 3.39 -4.70 -11.68
N MET A 117 2.35 -4.07 -12.21
CA MET A 117 1.12 -4.77 -12.56
C MET A 117 0.62 -4.43 -13.95
N ARG A 118 -0.08 -5.40 -14.55
CA ARG A 118 -0.91 -5.22 -15.74
C ARG A 118 -2.37 -5.23 -15.33
N ILE A 119 -3.15 -4.39 -15.97
CA ILE A 119 -4.60 -4.34 -15.79
C ILE A 119 -5.31 -4.45 -17.13
N ASN A 120 -6.57 -4.88 -17.09
CA ASN A 120 -7.46 -4.83 -18.24
C ASN A 120 -8.23 -3.47 -18.31
N ASP A 121 -9.09 -3.32 -19.31
CA ASP A 121 -9.88 -2.09 -19.49
C ASP A 121 -10.88 -1.80 -18.36
N ASN A 122 -11.21 -2.80 -17.55
CA ASN A 122 -12.05 -2.65 -16.36
C ASN A 122 -11.23 -2.35 -15.10
N LEU A 123 -9.92 -2.04 -15.24
CA LEU A 123 -8.96 -1.84 -14.16
C LEU A 123 -8.73 -3.09 -13.28
N GLU A 124 -9.12 -4.28 -13.74
CA GLU A 124 -8.85 -5.51 -13.01
C GLU A 124 -7.40 -5.93 -13.23
N VAL A 125 -6.73 -6.31 -12.14
CA VAL A 125 -5.32 -6.75 -12.16
C VAL A 125 -5.25 -8.15 -12.75
N THR A 126 -4.53 -8.26 -13.86
CA THR A 126 -4.36 -9.52 -14.60
C THR A 126 -2.98 -10.15 -14.44
N GLU A 127 -2.00 -9.36 -14.06
CA GLU A 127 -0.63 -9.80 -13.82
C GLU A 127 0.02 -8.92 -12.75
N PHE A 128 0.84 -9.51 -11.91
CA PHE A 128 1.65 -8.80 -10.92
C PHE A 128 3.04 -9.41 -10.86
N VAL A 129 4.07 -8.58 -10.98
CA VAL A 129 5.47 -9.01 -10.96
C VAL A 129 6.23 -8.16 -9.96
N GLU A 130 6.70 -8.78 -8.89
CA GLU A 130 7.47 -8.10 -7.85
C GLU A 130 8.90 -7.86 -8.31
N LYS A 131 9.29 -6.58 -8.34
CA LYS A 131 10.65 -6.10 -8.60
C LYS A 131 11.33 -6.75 -9.81
N PRO A 132 10.72 -6.69 -11.02
CA PRO A 132 11.36 -7.23 -12.21
C PRO A 132 12.64 -6.46 -12.52
N SER A 133 13.71 -7.19 -12.84
CA SER A 133 15.00 -6.61 -13.27
C SER A 133 15.25 -6.72 -14.77
N ASP A 134 14.47 -7.54 -15.48
CA ASP A 134 14.59 -7.66 -16.94
C ASP A 134 13.81 -6.53 -17.64
N PRO A 135 14.48 -5.66 -18.42
CA PRO A 135 13.81 -4.58 -19.16
C PRO A 135 12.74 -5.07 -20.15
N LYS A 136 12.82 -6.33 -20.60
CA LYS A 136 11.81 -6.91 -21.48
C LYS A 136 10.52 -7.21 -20.73
N VAL A 137 10.64 -7.67 -19.49
CA VAL A 137 9.50 -7.90 -18.60
C VAL A 137 8.84 -6.57 -18.29
N ILE A 138 9.61 -5.56 -17.87
CA ILE A 138 9.11 -4.21 -17.58
C ILE A 138 8.35 -3.64 -18.79
N ARG A 139 8.95 -3.69 -19.99
CA ARG A 139 8.30 -3.22 -21.22
C ARG A 139 7.05 -4.04 -21.55
N GLY A 140 7.07 -5.33 -21.25
CA GLY A 140 5.91 -6.21 -21.42
C GLY A 140 4.71 -5.82 -20.55
N LEU A 141 4.93 -5.10 -19.44
CA LEU A 141 3.90 -4.61 -18.51
C LEU A 141 3.45 -3.17 -18.81
N ALA A 142 3.86 -2.61 -19.97
CA ALA A 142 3.44 -1.28 -20.36
C ALA A 142 1.90 -1.16 -20.41
N VAL A 143 1.40 -0.01 -19.96
CA VAL A 143 -0.04 0.24 -19.85
C VAL A 143 -0.66 0.66 -21.18
N GLY A 144 -1.94 0.32 -21.34
CA GLY A 144 -2.76 0.77 -22.48
C GLY A 144 -3.44 2.13 -22.23
N ASP A 145 -4.28 2.50 -23.19
CA ASP A 145 -5.01 3.78 -23.19
C ASP A 145 -5.97 3.93 -21.99
N SER A 146 -6.49 2.83 -21.46
CA SER A 146 -7.37 2.83 -20.29
C SER A 146 -6.72 3.47 -19.06
N VAL A 147 -5.40 3.28 -18.87
CA VAL A 147 -4.62 3.93 -17.82
C VAL A 147 -4.26 5.36 -18.21
N LYS A 148 -3.77 5.55 -19.46
CA LYS A 148 -3.38 6.89 -19.94
C LYS A 148 -4.52 7.90 -19.83
N ASN A 149 -5.75 7.48 -20.08
CA ASN A 149 -6.95 8.33 -19.91
C ASN A 149 -7.25 8.74 -18.48
N LYS A 150 -6.65 8.09 -17.48
CA LYS A 150 -6.77 8.44 -16.05
C LYS A 150 -5.61 9.33 -15.56
N MET A 151 -4.58 9.52 -16.38
CA MET A 151 -3.45 10.38 -16.06
C MET A 151 -3.79 11.84 -16.35
N LYS A 152 -3.27 12.75 -15.55
CA LYS A 152 -3.46 14.20 -15.71
C LYS A 152 -2.77 14.72 -16.97
N ASP A 153 -1.55 14.20 -17.23
CA ASP A 153 -0.76 14.54 -18.43
C ASP A 153 0.05 13.30 -18.87
N PRO A 154 -0.56 12.41 -19.66
CA PRO A 154 0.09 11.16 -20.05
C PRO A 154 1.28 11.35 -21.00
N GLY A 155 1.43 12.51 -21.66
CA GLY A 155 2.47 12.70 -22.67
C GLY A 155 2.48 11.62 -23.76
N ASN A 156 3.62 11.45 -24.43
CA ASN A 156 3.81 10.43 -25.48
C ASN A 156 4.67 9.24 -25.02
N GLY A 157 4.94 9.12 -23.73
CA GLY A 157 5.80 8.08 -23.17
C GLY A 157 5.10 6.72 -23.01
N ASP A 158 5.92 5.69 -22.83
CA ASP A 158 5.46 4.40 -22.35
C ASP A 158 5.53 4.38 -20.83
N TYR A 159 4.46 3.92 -20.20
CA TYR A 159 4.31 3.86 -18.75
C TYR A 159 4.04 2.42 -18.30
N CYS A 160 4.35 2.14 -17.06
CA CYS A 160 3.88 0.96 -16.33
C CYS A 160 3.16 1.38 -15.04
N LEU A 161 2.38 0.48 -14.46
CA LEU A 161 1.76 0.69 -13.15
C LEU A 161 2.62 0.07 -12.06
N ALA A 162 3.15 0.92 -11.18
CA ALA A 162 3.88 0.49 -9.99
C ALA A 162 2.94 0.44 -8.78
N SER A 163 2.99 -0.66 -8.05
CA SER A 163 2.30 -0.80 -6.78
C SER A 163 2.86 0.18 -5.76
N MET A 164 1.98 0.94 -5.14
CA MET A 164 2.35 1.86 -4.07
C MET A 164 2.46 1.18 -2.69
N GLY A 165 2.25 -0.14 -2.58
CA GLY A 165 2.22 -0.83 -1.29
C GLY A 165 1.03 -0.41 -0.42
N ILE A 166 -0.03 0.10 -1.05
CA ILE A 166 -1.27 0.51 -0.40
C ILE A 166 -2.39 -0.38 -0.93
N TYR A 167 -3.06 -1.08 -0.02
CA TYR A 167 -4.07 -2.08 -0.35
C TYR A 167 -5.35 -1.83 0.42
N VAL A 168 -6.50 -2.01 -0.22
CA VAL A 168 -7.80 -2.12 0.44
C VAL A 168 -8.30 -3.54 0.29
N PHE A 169 -8.61 -4.19 1.39
CA PHE A 169 -9.13 -5.56 1.43
C PHE A 169 -10.50 -5.60 2.07
N ASN A 170 -11.39 -6.42 1.53
CA ASN A 170 -12.51 -6.92 2.30
C ASN A 170 -11.98 -7.75 3.47
N ALA A 171 -12.56 -7.59 4.66
CA ALA A 171 -12.08 -8.27 5.87
C ALA A 171 -11.99 -9.80 5.69
N LYS A 172 -13.02 -10.42 5.12
CA LYS A 172 -13.05 -11.85 4.86
C LYS A 172 -11.91 -12.29 3.93
N THR A 173 -11.65 -11.52 2.88
CA THR A 173 -10.61 -11.82 1.89
C THR A 173 -9.21 -11.72 2.51
N LEU A 174 -8.95 -10.69 3.34
CA LEU A 174 -7.69 -10.57 4.06
C LEU A 174 -7.47 -11.73 5.02
N ILE A 175 -8.47 -12.06 5.84
CA ILE A 175 -8.38 -13.17 6.79
C ILE A 175 -8.06 -14.49 6.08
N GLU A 176 -8.70 -14.76 4.93
CA GLU A 176 -8.45 -15.97 4.16
C GLU A 176 -7.03 -15.97 3.56
N ALA A 177 -6.60 -14.86 2.97
CA ALA A 177 -5.27 -14.72 2.40
C ALA A 177 -4.14 -14.91 3.43
N LEU A 178 -4.38 -14.51 4.67
CA LEU A 178 -3.41 -14.63 5.77
C LEU A 178 -3.39 -16.02 6.45
N LYS A 179 -4.22 -16.97 6.05
CA LYS A 179 -4.15 -18.36 6.54
C LYS A 179 -2.94 -19.15 5.99
N THR A 180 -2.21 -18.59 5.06
CA THR A 180 -0.99 -19.16 4.50
C THR A 180 0.23 -18.76 5.32
N ASP A 181 1.38 -19.41 5.11
CA ASP A 181 2.66 -19.03 5.72
C ASP A 181 3.38 -17.91 4.95
N ALA A 182 2.74 -17.31 3.94
CA ALA A 182 3.28 -16.22 3.16
C ALA A 182 3.63 -15.03 4.06
N THR A 183 4.80 -14.44 3.84
CA THR A 183 5.35 -13.41 4.73
C THR A 183 5.20 -11.99 4.18
N ASP A 184 5.06 -11.85 2.86
CA ASP A 184 5.07 -10.56 2.18
C ASP A 184 3.85 -10.39 1.26
N PHE A 185 3.23 -9.19 1.29
CA PHE A 185 2.08 -8.90 0.44
C PHE A 185 2.45 -8.89 -1.05
N GLY A 186 3.49 -8.16 -1.43
CA GLY A 186 3.86 -7.98 -2.83
C GLY A 186 4.44 -9.24 -3.47
N LYS A 187 5.25 -10.00 -2.71
CA LYS A 187 5.91 -11.19 -3.26
C LYS A 187 5.04 -12.42 -3.30
N GLU A 188 4.13 -12.57 -2.33
CA GLU A 188 3.47 -13.85 -2.10
C GLU A 188 1.95 -13.73 -2.06
N ILE A 189 1.39 -12.82 -1.24
CA ILE A 189 -0.07 -12.71 -1.06
C ILE A 189 -0.73 -12.25 -2.35
N ILE A 190 -0.34 -11.11 -2.89
CA ILE A 190 -0.97 -10.53 -4.09
C ILE A 190 -0.82 -11.44 -5.30
N PRO A 191 0.37 -11.97 -5.65
CA PRO A 191 0.50 -12.93 -6.73
C PRO A 191 -0.31 -14.21 -6.52
N GLY A 192 -0.38 -14.71 -5.28
CA GLY A 192 -1.14 -15.92 -4.94
C GLY A 192 -2.65 -15.77 -5.07
N MET A 193 -3.17 -14.55 -5.00
CA MET A 193 -4.61 -14.25 -5.14
C MET A 193 -5.05 -14.02 -6.59
N LEU A 194 -4.11 -13.86 -7.54
CA LEU A 194 -4.41 -13.66 -8.95
C LEU A 194 -5.29 -14.79 -9.50
N GLY A 195 -6.41 -14.42 -10.13
CA GLY A 195 -7.36 -15.37 -10.69
C GLY A 195 -8.24 -16.10 -9.66
N GLN A 196 -8.03 -15.87 -8.35
CA GLN A 196 -8.87 -16.43 -7.29
C GLN A 196 -9.81 -15.39 -6.68
N SER A 197 -9.37 -14.14 -6.62
CA SER A 197 -10.13 -13.00 -6.10
C SER A 197 -10.23 -11.91 -7.15
N LYS A 198 -11.31 -11.12 -7.08
CA LYS A 198 -11.46 -9.93 -7.92
C LYS A 198 -10.57 -8.82 -7.38
N MET A 199 -9.45 -8.58 -8.08
CA MET A 199 -8.50 -7.53 -7.74
C MET A 199 -8.58 -6.39 -8.76
N CYS A 200 -8.74 -5.16 -8.27
CA CYS A 200 -8.77 -3.95 -9.10
C CYS A 200 -7.62 -3.02 -8.74
N SER A 201 -7.27 -2.14 -9.67
CA SER A 201 -6.26 -1.11 -9.45
C SER A 201 -6.92 0.27 -9.30
N TYR A 202 -6.52 1.02 -8.28
CA TYR A 202 -6.77 2.45 -8.18
C TYR A 202 -5.57 3.21 -8.73
N VAL A 203 -5.76 3.91 -9.84
CA VAL A 203 -4.67 4.67 -10.50
C VAL A 203 -4.55 6.04 -9.84
N PHE A 204 -3.42 6.29 -9.19
CA PHE A 204 -3.09 7.56 -8.52
C PHE A 204 -2.01 8.30 -9.32
N ASP A 205 -2.39 9.39 -9.96
CA ASP A 205 -1.49 10.21 -10.76
C ASP A 205 -1.21 11.57 -10.10
N ASP A 206 -0.71 11.51 -8.85
CA ASP A 206 -0.24 12.67 -8.11
C ASP A 206 1.08 12.36 -7.43
N TYR A 207 1.58 13.25 -6.56
CA TYR A 207 2.86 13.07 -5.90
C TYR A 207 2.87 11.82 -5.00
N TRP A 208 3.80 10.95 -5.27
CA TRP A 208 4.14 9.78 -4.48
C TRP A 208 5.63 9.50 -4.62
N GLU A 209 6.28 9.14 -3.52
CA GLU A 209 7.70 8.80 -3.46
C GLU A 209 7.91 7.67 -2.47
N ASP A 210 8.66 6.64 -2.88
CA ASP A 210 9.20 5.63 -1.97
C ASP A 210 10.46 6.20 -1.31
N ILE A 211 10.41 6.42 0.01
CA ILE A 211 11.51 7.00 0.80
C ILE A 211 12.29 5.93 1.60
N GLY A 212 12.22 4.68 1.18
CA GLY A 212 12.87 3.54 1.82
C GLY A 212 14.41 3.55 1.76
N THR A 213 15.03 4.48 1.01
CA THR A 213 16.49 4.67 0.99
C THR A 213 16.88 6.01 1.59
N VAL A 214 18.09 6.08 2.18
CA VAL A 214 18.63 7.34 2.75
C VAL A 214 18.65 8.45 1.69
N LYS A 215 18.98 8.10 0.45
CA LYS A 215 19.02 9.06 -0.66
C LYS A 215 17.60 9.58 -0.97
N ALA A 216 16.64 8.72 -1.18
CA ALA A 216 15.26 9.12 -1.47
C ALA A 216 14.66 9.95 -0.34
N PHE A 217 14.90 9.55 0.92
CA PHE A 217 14.50 10.32 2.10
C PHE A 217 15.12 11.73 2.11
N PHE A 218 16.41 11.86 1.84
CA PHE A 218 17.10 13.15 1.78
C PHE A 218 16.55 14.02 0.63
N ASP A 219 16.48 13.46 -0.58
CA ASP A 219 16.03 14.18 -1.76
C ASP A 219 14.57 14.68 -1.59
N SER A 220 13.70 13.86 -1.01
CA SER A 220 12.31 14.24 -0.71
C SER A 220 12.24 15.39 0.32
N ASN A 221 13.05 15.36 1.36
CA ASN A 221 13.13 16.46 2.33
C ASN A 221 13.59 17.77 1.67
N ILE A 222 14.58 17.70 0.78
CA ILE A 222 15.05 18.91 0.05
C ILE A 222 13.93 19.44 -0.85
N ARG A 223 13.22 18.60 -1.59
CA ARG A 223 12.07 19.01 -2.43
C ARG A 223 10.98 19.74 -1.66
N LEU A 224 10.74 19.37 -0.40
CA LEU A 224 9.75 20.06 0.44
C LEU A 224 10.20 21.48 0.86
N THR A 225 11.46 21.84 0.66
CA THR A 225 11.97 23.20 0.88
C THR A 225 11.94 24.09 -0.36
N ASP A 226 11.50 23.57 -1.50
CA ASP A 226 11.37 24.35 -2.74
C ASP A 226 10.34 25.46 -2.58
N PRO A 227 10.47 26.57 -3.33
CA PRO A 227 9.49 27.67 -3.31
C PRO A 227 8.05 27.22 -3.66
N VAL A 228 7.93 26.19 -4.46
CA VAL A 228 6.65 25.50 -4.78
C VAL A 228 6.86 24.02 -4.52
N PRO A 229 6.66 23.55 -3.28
CA PRO A 229 6.85 22.15 -2.95
C PRO A 229 5.77 21.27 -3.60
N PRO A 230 6.02 19.95 -3.73
CA PRO A 230 5.02 19.01 -4.29
C PRO A 230 3.68 19.05 -3.54
N PHE A 231 3.70 19.33 -2.24
CA PHE A 231 2.54 19.57 -1.40
C PHE A 231 2.93 20.37 -0.14
N ASN A 232 1.94 20.97 0.51
CA ASN A 232 2.08 21.62 1.82
C ASN A 232 1.50 20.70 2.91
N PHE A 233 2.15 20.73 4.06
CA PHE A 233 1.65 20.06 5.27
C PHE A 233 0.49 20.83 5.89
#